data_2a50bfd7742317f65ef06bc09a59c346
#
_entry.id   2a50bfd7742317f65ef06bc09a59c346
#
_cell.length_a   1.000
_cell.length_b   1.000
_cell.length_c   1.000
_cell.angle_alpha   90.00
_cell.angle_beta   90.00
_cell.angle_gamma   90.00
#
_symmetry.space_group_name_H-M   'P 1'
#
loop_
_entity.id
_entity.type
_entity.pdbx_description
1 polymer ?
#
loop_
_entity_poly.entity_id
_entity_poly.type
_entity_poly.pdbx_seq_one_letter_code
_entity_poly.pdbx_strand_id
1 'polypeptide(L)'
;MAAGMIGKGLLIRGELHGEDDLIIEGTVEGTISMEKSLTIEAEGKIKADIETQDITVRGEVIGNLVARNKITIHAGAKIIGDIKAPRIELDDGAYYKGNITMG
;
A
#
# COMPACT_ATOMS: atom_id res chain seq x y z
N MET A 1 20.25 -3.10 8.40
CA MET A 1 19.36 -3.13 7.29
C MET A 1 18.42 -1.93 7.29
N ALA A 2 18.30 -1.25 6.21
CA ALA A 2 17.55 -0.02 6.16
C ALA A 2 16.27 -0.19 5.34
N ALA A 3 15.16 0.29 5.89
CA ALA A 3 13.94 0.46 5.13
C ALA A 3 14.04 1.74 4.30
N GLY A 4 13.46 1.72 3.11
CA GLY A 4 13.33 2.94 2.33
C GLY A 4 12.22 3.80 2.91
N MET A 5 12.29 5.09 2.67
CA MET A 5 11.27 6.01 3.14
C MET A 5 11.02 7.12 2.14
N ILE A 6 9.74 7.38 1.88
CA ILE A 6 9.30 8.51 1.07
C ILE A 6 8.61 9.47 2.01
N GLY A 7 9.25 10.59 2.31
CA GLY A 7 8.78 11.55 3.30
C GLY A 7 7.65 12.43 2.79
N LYS A 8 7.07 13.18 3.72
CA LYS A 8 6.00 14.14 3.41
C LYS A 8 6.49 15.19 2.42
N GLY A 9 5.62 15.62 1.55
CA GLY A 9 5.95 16.65 0.57
C GLY A 9 6.65 16.14 -0.66
N LEU A 10 6.99 14.86 -0.72
CA LEU A 10 7.58 14.26 -1.91
C LEU A 10 6.50 13.71 -2.81
N LEU A 11 6.66 13.94 -4.09
CA LEU A 11 5.81 13.35 -5.13
C LEU A 11 6.70 12.51 -6.04
N ILE A 12 6.38 11.25 -6.15
CA ILE A 12 7.12 10.33 -7.00
C ILE A 12 6.20 9.80 -8.07
N ARG A 13 6.65 9.87 -9.31
CA ARG A 13 5.92 9.33 -10.46
C ARG A 13 6.83 8.36 -11.19
N GLY A 14 6.30 7.18 -11.49
CA GLY A 14 7.05 6.16 -12.23
C GLY A 14 6.98 4.81 -11.56
N GLU A 15 8.04 4.03 -11.74
CA GLU A 15 8.11 2.68 -11.19
C GLU A 15 9.07 2.64 -10.02
N LEU A 16 8.62 2.01 -8.92
CA LEU A 16 9.44 1.79 -7.75
C LEU A 16 9.66 0.29 -7.58
N HIS A 17 10.92 -0.10 -7.50
CA HIS A 17 11.30 -1.48 -7.24
C HIS A 17 12.25 -1.52 -6.06
N GLY A 18 12.08 -2.49 -5.19
CA GLY A 18 12.98 -2.64 -4.07
C GLY A 18 12.95 -4.02 -3.47
N GLU A 19 14.00 -4.32 -2.72
CA GLU A 19 14.16 -5.62 -2.05
C GLU A 19 13.87 -5.54 -0.56
N ASP A 20 13.88 -4.33 0.00
CA ASP A 20 13.65 -4.11 1.43
C ASP A 20 12.27 -3.51 1.68
N ASP A 21 11.99 -3.22 2.94
CA ASP A 21 10.74 -2.58 3.33
C ASP A 21 10.71 -1.13 2.88
N LEU A 22 9.53 -0.63 2.59
CA LEU A 22 9.33 0.75 2.18
C LEU A 22 8.23 1.39 3.00
N ILE A 23 8.49 2.61 3.48
CA ILE A 23 7.52 3.40 4.24
C ILE A 23 7.19 4.64 3.41
N ILE A 24 5.92 4.91 3.20
CA ILE A 24 5.47 6.02 2.38
C ILE A 24 4.63 6.99 3.22
N GLU A 25 5.12 8.23 3.34
CA GLU A 25 4.37 9.33 3.93
C GLU A 25 4.00 10.39 2.90
N GLY A 26 4.57 10.31 1.70
CA GLY A 26 4.32 11.24 0.62
C GLY A 26 3.32 10.72 -0.41
N THR A 27 3.44 11.20 -1.63
CA THR A 27 2.55 10.82 -2.74
C THR A 27 3.32 10.02 -3.77
N VAL A 28 2.73 8.90 -4.20
CA VAL A 28 3.32 8.05 -5.24
C VAL A 28 2.29 7.75 -6.31
N GLU A 29 2.70 7.92 -7.57
CA GLU A 29 1.87 7.60 -8.73
C GLU A 29 2.65 6.68 -9.66
N GLY A 30 2.03 5.61 -10.14
CA GLY A 30 2.66 4.67 -11.07
C GLY A 30 2.57 3.23 -10.63
N THR A 31 3.72 2.58 -10.45
CA THR A 31 3.79 1.17 -10.06
C THR A 31 4.78 0.99 -8.93
N ILE A 32 4.40 0.18 -7.95
CA ILE A 32 5.26 -0.16 -6.82
C ILE A 32 5.41 -1.68 -6.76
N SER A 33 6.65 -2.15 -6.79
CA SER A 33 6.96 -3.56 -6.68
C SER A 33 8.04 -3.74 -5.63
N MET A 34 7.68 -4.34 -4.50
CA MET A 34 8.61 -4.56 -3.39
C MET A 34 8.63 -6.04 -3.03
N GLU A 35 9.80 -6.55 -2.64
CA GLU A 35 9.90 -7.95 -2.25
C GLU A 35 9.45 -8.22 -0.83
N LYS A 36 9.48 -7.20 0.03
CA LYS A 36 9.09 -7.34 1.43
C LYS A 36 7.84 -6.54 1.73
N SER A 37 7.88 -5.68 2.72
CA SER A 37 6.69 -4.99 3.20
C SER A 37 6.59 -3.57 2.70
N LEU A 38 5.37 -3.13 2.50
CA LEU A 38 5.07 -1.74 2.18
C LEU A 38 4.15 -1.19 3.27
N THR A 39 4.54 -0.07 3.87
CA THR A 39 3.73 0.62 4.86
C THR A 39 3.36 1.99 4.31
N ILE A 40 2.07 2.29 4.28
CA ILE A 40 1.56 3.58 3.85
C ILE A 40 1.03 4.27 5.10
N GLU A 41 1.72 5.34 5.52
CA GLU A 41 1.36 6.08 6.72
C GLU A 41 0.14 6.97 6.49
N ALA A 42 -0.39 7.53 7.57
CA ALA A 42 -1.66 8.28 7.51
C ALA A 42 -1.65 9.42 6.50
N GLU A 43 -0.50 10.00 6.21
CA GLU A 43 -0.38 11.10 5.28
C GLU A 43 -0.03 10.64 3.86
N GLY A 44 0.24 9.35 3.68
CA GLY A 44 0.56 8.81 2.38
C GLY A 44 -0.63 8.79 1.45
N LYS A 45 -0.38 9.10 0.18
CA LYS A 45 -1.39 9.01 -0.88
C LYS A 45 -0.80 8.28 -2.06
N ILE A 46 -1.47 7.22 -2.48
CA ILE A 46 -0.97 6.36 -3.53
C ILE A 46 -1.99 6.25 -4.64
N LYS A 47 -1.55 6.50 -5.87
CA LYS A 47 -2.32 6.20 -7.07
C LYS A 47 -1.48 5.29 -7.94
N ALA A 48 -1.50 3.99 -7.64
CA ALA A 48 -0.57 3.07 -8.27
C ALA A 48 -1.08 1.64 -8.21
N ASP A 49 -0.44 0.81 -9.01
CA ASP A 49 -0.56 -0.63 -8.88
C ASP A 49 0.56 -1.11 -7.97
N ILE A 50 0.20 -1.87 -6.95
CA ILE A 50 1.14 -2.28 -5.92
C ILE A 50 1.23 -3.80 -5.87
N GLU A 51 2.45 -4.32 -5.89
CA GLU A 51 2.72 -5.73 -5.66
C GLU A 51 3.82 -5.86 -4.62
N THR A 52 3.49 -6.44 -3.48
CA THR A 52 4.45 -6.62 -2.39
C THR A 52 4.12 -7.90 -1.63
N GLN A 53 4.94 -8.25 -0.65
CA GLN A 53 4.65 -9.39 0.22
C GLN A 53 3.58 -9.02 1.23
N ASP A 54 3.79 -7.97 1.99
CA ASP A 54 2.84 -7.48 2.99
C ASP A 54 2.54 -6.02 2.74
N ILE A 55 1.31 -5.62 2.94
CA ILE A 55 0.90 -4.23 2.79
C ILE A 55 0.19 -3.79 4.06
N THR A 56 0.63 -2.68 4.63
CA THR A 56 -0.03 -2.04 5.77
C THR A 56 -0.49 -0.65 5.32
N VAL A 57 -1.76 -0.37 5.43
CA VAL A 57 -2.33 0.90 4.97
C VAL A 57 -2.94 1.66 6.13
N ARG A 58 -2.48 2.89 6.31
CA ARG A 58 -3.07 3.85 7.23
C ARG A 58 -3.53 5.11 6.51
N GLY A 59 -3.11 5.26 5.27
CA GLY A 59 -3.42 6.43 4.44
C GLY A 59 -4.41 6.12 3.35
N GLU A 60 -4.22 6.74 2.18
CA GLU A 60 -5.14 6.62 1.06
C GLU A 60 -4.46 5.91 -0.11
N VAL A 61 -5.15 4.92 -0.68
CA VAL A 61 -4.67 4.19 -1.84
C VAL A 61 -5.76 4.09 -2.89
N ILE A 62 -5.42 4.45 -4.11
CA ILE A 62 -6.30 4.29 -5.27
C ILE A 62 -5.55 3.45 -6.29
N GLY A 63 -6.13 2.31 -6.69
CA GLY A 63 -5.54 1.42 -7.67
C GLY A 63 -5.63 -0.04 -7.27
N ASN A 64 -4.74 -0.85 -7.82
CA ASN A 64 -4.73 -2.28 -7.56
C ASN A 64 -3.68 -2.64 -6.53
N LEU A 65 -4.06 -3.48 -5.58
CA LEU A 65 -3.19 -3.94 -4.51
C LEU A 65 -3.06 -5.46 -4.59
N VAL A 66 -1.84 -5.94 -4.75
CA VAL A 66 -1.57 -7.37 -4.72
C VAL A 66 -0.55 -7.63 -3.62
N ALA A 67 -0.95 -8.38 -2.62
CA ALA A 67 -0.04 -8.84 -1.58
C ALA A 67 0.13 -10.34 -1.69
N ARG A 68 1.36 -10.79 -1.60
CA ARG A 68 1.63 -12.23 -1.68
C ARG A 68 1.35 -12.94 -0.37
N ASN A 69 1.28 -12.20 0.72
CA ASN A 69 1.02 -12.76 2.05
C ASN A 69 -0.20 -12.14 2.73
N LYS A 70 -0.13 -10.85 3.07
CA LYS A 70 -1.20 -10.22 3.86
C LYS A 70 -1.34 -8.74 3.58
N ILE A 71 -2.59 -8.26 3.66
CA ILE A 71 -2.90 -6.83 3.64
C ILE A 71 -3.58 -6.49 4.96
N THR A 72 -3.07 -5.46 5.63
CA THR A 72 -3.67 -4.94 6.86
C THR A 72 -4.12 -3.51 6.61
N ILE A 73 -5.40 -3.24 6.85
CA ILE A 73 -5.98 -1.92 6.64
C ILE A 73 -6.42 -1.40 8.01
N HIS A 74 -5.75 -0.34 8.47
CA HIS A 74 -6.03 0.25 9.78
C HIS A 74 -7.17 1.25 9.72
N ALA A 75 -7.70 1.60 10.88
CA ALA A 75 -8.74 2.62 10.99
C ALA A 75 -8.24 3.94 10.40
N GLY A 76 -9.12 4.63 9.68
CA GLY A 76 -8.78 5.87 9.00
C GLY A 76 -8.21 5.68 7.60
N ALA A 77 -7.84 4.47 7.24
CA ALA A 77 -7.37 4.19 5.89
C ALA A 77 -8.51 4.24 4.87
N LYS A 78 -8.17 4.62 3.65
CA LYS A 78 -9.13 4.68 2.57
C LYS A 78 -8.55 4.01 1.34
N ILE A 79 -9.23 2.98 0.85
CA ILE A 79 -8.78 2.24 -0.33
C ILE A 79 -9.89 2.21 -1.36
N ILE A 80 -9.54 2.59 -2.57
CA ILE A 80 -10.45 2.51 -3.72
C ILE A 80 -9.74 1.71 -4.80
N GLY A 81 -10.33 0.57 -5.18
CA GLY A 81 -9.77 -0.29 -6.22
C GLY A 81 -9.88 -1.76 -5.89
N ASP A 82 -9.04 -2.57 -6.51
CA ASP A 82 -9.08 -4.01 -6.35
C ASP A 82 -7.95 -4.49 -5.45
N ILE A 83 -8.27 -5.42 -4.56
CA ILE A 83 -7.31 -6.02 -3.65
C ILE A 83 -7.26 -7.52 -3.89
N LYS A 84 -6.05 -8.06 -3.96
CA LYS A 84 -5.83 -9.49 -4.04
C LYS A 84 -4.79 -9.91 -3.02
N ALA A 85 -5.16 -10.80 -2.10
CA ALA A 85 -4.24 -11.31 -1.09
C ALA A 85 -4.79 -12.58 -0.47
N PRO A 86 -3.90 -13.49 0.00
CA PRO A 86 -4.36 -14.67 0.75
C PRO A 86 -5.02 -14.32 2.08
N ARG A 87 -4.58 -13.21 2.69
CA ARG A 87 -5.13 -12.74 3.97
C ARG A 87 -5.38 -11.24 3.92
N ILE A 88 -6.51 -10.83 4.46
CA ILE A 88 -6.87 -9.43 4.54
C ILE A 88 -7.41 -9.17 5.94
N GLU A 89 -6.84 -8.18 6.63
CA GLU A 89 -7.32 -7.74 7.93
C GLU A 89 -7.82 -6.31 7.80
N LEU A 90 -9.03 -6.07 8.29
CA LEU A 90 -9.68 -4.76 8.26
C LEU A 90 -10.01 -4.34 9.68
N ASP A 91 -9.50 -3.19 10.10
CA ASP A 91 -9.88 -2.61 11.39
C ASP A 91 -11.20 -1.85 11.27
N ASP A 92 -11.89 -1.69 12.38
CA ASP A 92 -13.09 -0.85 12.41
C ASP A 92 -12.70 0.59 12.04
N GLY A 93 -13.51 1.22 11.21
CA GLY A 93 -13.23 2.57 10.74
C GLY A 93 -12.42 2.65 9.47
N ALA A 94 -11.98 1.52 8.93
CA ALA A 94 -11.34 1.49 7.61
C ALA A 94 -12.41 1.62 6.53
N TYR A 95 -12.08 2.34 5.46
CA TYR A 95 -12.96 2.51 4.32
C TYR A 95 -12.40 1.76 3.12
N TYR A 96 -13.25 0.97 2.50
CA TYR A 96 -12.85 0.23 1.31
C TYR A 96 -13.96 0.23 0.27
N LYS A 97 -13.58 0.51 -0.98
CA LYS A 97 -14.50 0.47 -2.11
C LYS A 97 -13.85 -0.23 -3.29
N GLY A 98 -14.45 -1.32 -3.75
CA GLY A 98 -13.96 -2.08 -4.87
C GLY A 98 -14.12 -3.57 -4.65
N ASN A 99 -13.28 -4.37 -5.29
CA ASN A 99 -13.35 -5.83 -5.22
C ASN A 99 -12.21 -6.39 -4.41
N ILE A 100 -12.52 -7.39 -3.58
CA ILE A 100 -11.53 -8.12 -2.81
C ILE A 100 -11.51 -9.56 -3.31
N THR A 101 -10.32 -10.02 -3.67
CA THR A 101 -10.09 -11.41 -4.05
C THR A 101 -9.12 -12.04 -3.06
N MET A 102 -9.55 -13.11 -2.41
CA MET A 102 -8.72 -13.87 -1.50
C MET A 102 -8.34 -15.20 -2.13
N GLY A 103 -7.09 -15.55 -1.98
CA GLY A 103 -6.68 -16.84 -2.52
C GLY A 103 -5.23 -16.99 -2.89
#